data_06d4cc2309bba48bea8bbca9522054ce
#
_entry.id   06d4cc2309bba48bea8bbca9522054ce
#
_cell.length_a   1.000
_cell.length_b   1.000
_cell.length_c   1.000
_cell.angle_alpha   90.00
_cell.angle_beta   90.00
_cell.angle_gamma   90.00
#
_symmetry.space_group_name_H-M   'P 1'
#
loop_
_entity.id
_entity.type
_entity.pdbx_description
1 polymer ?
#
loop_
_entity_poly.entity_id
_entity_poly.type
_entity_poly.pdbx_seq_one_letter_code
_entity_poly.pdbx_strand_id
1 'polypeptide(L)'
;MAVPLRIATQGTPPLVIHRALAAYVGFPGSSPVLAWPSDGQAAVGVEGVGSLGTSGSSTPVPIASVAKVMTAYLTLLAHPLSAGQQGFALTVTPADVAEEQRRSALDESILPVRAGERISEREALQALLLPSANNVAALLAAHEGGVTAFVAGMNATARRLGMRASTYTDPSGFEPSTVSTALDQLRLARAAMALPAFATIVDERSVALPVAGHVANYNALVGQDGYVGVKTGSDAAAGGCLVFAKRATRAGRAVSILGVVLGQRGGPLVEAALASAQRLGDSAAAALRVESVLPAGARVLGVSAPDGRRTVAVTAGALRTLTWSGLTLPVRVTARATASTLRTGQRVATVSVGGSMPAATAAVTLHPLAGPSLGWRLSHLL
;
A
#
# COMPACT_ATOMS: atom_id res chain seq x y z
N MET A 1 45.16 32.88 35.23
CA MET A 1 43.99 32.14 35.74
C MET A 1 42.77 32.14 34.80
N ALA A 2 42.76 32.80 33.63
CA ALA A 2 41.63 32.84 32.70
C ALA A 2 41.54 31.64 31.72
N VAL A 3 42.65 30.98 31.41
CA VAL A 3 42.76 29.88 30.42
C VAL A 3 41.97 28.62 30.81
N PRO A 4 42.10 28.09 32.07
CA PRO A 4 41.33 26.89 32.45
C PRO A 4 39.80 27.10 32.45
N LEU A 5 39.35 28.30 32.80
CA LEU A 5 37.91 28.64 32.82
C LEU A 5 37.34 28.70 31.40
N ARG A 6 38.09 29.23 30.42
CA ARG A 6 37.68 29.33 29.02
C ARG A 6 37.57 27.95 28.37
N ILE A 7 38.44 27.01 28.71
CA ILE A 7 38.36 25.61 28.22
C ILE A 7 37.16 24.87 28.79
N ALA A 8 36.79 25.13 30.05
CA ALA A 8 35.63 24.54 30.68
C ALA A 8 34.30 25.03 30.05
N THR A 9 34.26 26.23 29.49
CA THR A 9 33.09 26.84 28.86
C THR A 9 33.00 26.58 27.36
N GLN A 10 34.09 26.17 26.69
CA GLN A 10 34.05 25.78 25.29
C GLN A 10 33.45 24.38 25.12
N GLY A 11 32.45 24.25 24.28
CA GLY A 11 31.83 22.96 23.97
C GLY A 11 32.85 21.96 23.39
N THR A 12 32.76 20.70 23.81
CA THR A 12 33.60 19.64 23.22
C THR A 12 33.26 19.49 21.75
N PRO A 13 34.24 19.45 20.81
CA PRO A 13 33.95 19.23 19.39
C PRO A 13 33.15 17.94 19.19
N PRO A 14 32.23 17.94 18.22
CA PRO A 14 31.36 16.78 17.96
C PRO A 14 32.16 15.58 17.47
N LEU A 15 31.65 14.37 17.76
CA LEU A 15 32.18 13.15 17.20
C LEU A 15 31.91 13.08 15.69
N VAL A 16 32.86 12.58 14.92
CA VAL A 16 32.72 12.37 13.49
C VAL A 16 32.23 10.94 13.25
N ILE A 17 31.16 10.82 12.49
CA ILE A 17 30.52 9.54 12.20
C ILE A 17 30.78 9.18 10.73
N HIS A 18 31.33 7.99 10.51
CA HIS A 18 31.59 7.44 9.17
C HIS A 18 30.72 6.22 8.94
N ARG A 19 29.94 6.23 7.88
CA ARG A 19 29.11 5.08 7.47
C ARG A 19 30.01 3.95 6.97
N ALA A 20 29.77 2.73 7.46
CA ALA A 20 30.47 1.51 7.04
C ALA A 20 29.63 0.58 6.14
N LEU A 21 28.32 0.86 5.98
CA LEU A 21 27.41 0.05 5.18
C LEU A 21 27.19 0.65 3.79
N ALA A 22 26.99 -0.21 2.80
CA ALA A 22 26.51 0.16 1.47
C ALA A 22 25.14 0.85 1.54
N ALA A 23 24.83 1.68 0.52
CA ALA A 23 23.55 2.39 0.45
C ALA A 23 22.38 1.45 0.11
N TYR A 24 22.66 0.32 -0.48
CA TYR A 24 21.69 -0.68 -0.91
C TYR A 24 22.17 -2.08 -0.57
N VAL A 25 21.24 -2.99 -0.41
CA VAL A 25 21.48 -4.43 -0.34
C VAL A 25 20.70 -5.09 -1.46
N GLY A 26 21.39 -5.92 -2.26
CA GLY A 26 20.80 -6.74 -3.33
C GLY A 26 20.65 -8.19 -2.87
N PHE A 27 19.59 -8.81 -3.31
CA PHE A 27 19.35 -10.25 -3.10
C PHE A 27 19.65 -10.98 -4.41
N PRO A 28 20.62 -11.91 -4.44
CA PRO A 28 21.09 -12.51 -5.68
C PRO A 28 20.01 -13.32 -6.39
N GLY A 29 20.20 -13.47 -7.70
CA GLY A 29 19.29 -14.18 -8.61
C GLY A 29 18.45 -13.26 -9.48
N SER A 30 17.74 -13.85 -10.43
CA SER A 30 16.76 -13.16 -11.27
C SER A 30 15.45 -12.90 -10.51
N SER A 31 14.67 -11.92 -10.96
CA SER A 31 13.31 -11.71 -10.46
C SER A 31 12.50 -13.01 -10.54
N PRO A 32 11.62 -13.27 -9.56
CA PRO A 32 10.87 -14.52 -9.53
C PRO A 32 9.96 -14.64 -10.76
N VAL A 33 9.88 -15.84 -11.30
CA VAL A 33 8.91 -16.19 -12.35
C VAL A 33 7.55 -16.35 -11.67
N LEU A 34 6.63 -15.42 -11.94
CA LEU A 34 5.27 -15.47 -11.43
C LEU A 34 4.33 -16.08 -12.48
N ALA A 35 3.18 -16.56 -12.02
CA ALA A 35 2.12 -17.07 -12.88
C ALA A 35 1.34 -15.90 -13.54
N TRP A 36 2.03 -15.13 -14.37
CA TRP A 36 1.43 -14.04 -15.12
C TRP A 36 0.32 -14.54 -16.04
N PRO A 37 -0.81 -13.81 -16.17
CA PRO A 37 -1.84 -14.17 -17.15
C PRO A 37 -1.30 -14.03 -18.59
N SER A 38 -1.81 -14.87 -19.49
CA SER A 38 -1.51 -14.79 -20.93
C SER A 38 -2.20 -13.62 -21.61
N ASP A 39 -3.35 -13.22 -21.10
CA ASP A 39 -4.18 -12.16 -21.67
C ASP A 39 -4.16 -10.89 -20.84
N GLY A 40 -4.38 -9.76 -21.51
CA GLY A 40 -4.56 -8.47 -20.87
C GLY A 40 -3.32 -7.93 -20.16
N GLN A 41 -3.54 -7.34 -18.99
CA GLN A 41 -2.49 -6.71 -18.18
C GLN A 41 -2.54 -7.23 -16.74
N ALA A 42 -1.38 -7.28 -16.10
CA ALA A 42 -1.32 -7.52 -14.66
C ALA A 42 -0.21 -6.70 -13.99
N ALA A 43 -0.41 -6.46 -12.69
CA ALA A 43 0.58 -5.86 -11.81
C ALA A 43 0.46 -6.48 -10.43
N VAL A 44 1.58 -6.71 -9.74
CA VAL A 44 1.56 -7.23 -8.37
C VAL A 44 2.69 -6.62 -7.55
N GLY A 45 2.42 -6.37 -6.28
CA GLY A 45 3.39 -5.84 -5.34
C GLY A 45 3.12 -6.29 -3.92
N VAL A 46 4.11 -6.07 -3.07
CA VAL A 46 4.10 -6.40 -1.66
C VAL A 46 4.12 -5.11 -0.87
N GLU A 47 3.15 -4.95 0.02
CA GLU A 47 3.00 -3.73 0.81
C GLU A 47 4.23 -3.50 1.71
N GLY A 48 4.70 -2.25 1.70
CA GLY A 48 5.87 -1.84 2.46
C GLY A 48 7.22 -2.31 1.91
N VAL A 49 7.25 -3.17 0.89
CA VAL A 49 8.48 -3.73 0.29
C VAL A 49 8.71 -3.19 -1.11
N GLY A 50 7.80 -3.46 -2.05
CA GLY A 50 7.97 -3.01 -3.43
C GLY A 50 7.12 -3.74 -4.46
N SER A 51 7.42 -3.51 -5.75
CA SER A 51 6.77 -4.19 -6.87
C SER A 51 7.46 -5.52 -7.16
N LEU A 52 6.66 -6.56 -7.41
CA LEU A 52 7.11 -7.83 -7.96
C LEU A 52 7.12 -7.83 -9.50
N GLY A 53 6.48 -6.83 -10.11
CA GLY A 53 6.49 -6.65 -11.56
C GLY A 53 5.12 -6.35 -12.16
N THR A 54 5.13 -6.28 -13.49
CA THR A 54 3.95 -6.10 -14.35
C THR A 54 4.06 -7.02 -15.57
N SER A 55 2.92 -7.36 -16.16
CA SER A 55 2.87 -8.07 -17.46
C SER A 55 1.84 -7.44 -18.40
N GLY A 56 1.97 -7.72 -19.69
CA GLY A 56 1.14 -7.17 -20.74
C GLY A 56 1.48 -5.73 -21.13
N SER A 57 0.61 -5.10 -21.91
CA SER A 57 0.76 -3.73 -22.37
C SER A 57 0.62 -2.72 -21.22
N SER A 58 1.25 -1.55 -21.37
CA SER A 58 1.01 -0.38 -20.51
C SER A 58 0.00 0.62 -21.11
N THR A 59 -0.65 0.27 -22.21
CA THR A 59 -1.70 1.08 -22.83
C THR A 59 -2.97 1.03 -21.98
N PRO A 60 -3.64 2.15 -21.70
CA PRO A 60 -4.91 2.16 -20.99
C PRO A 60 -5.96 1.27 -21.67
N VAL A 61 -6.69 0.50 -20.87
CA VAL A 61 -7.80 -0.35 -21.31
C VAL A 61 -9.03 -0.07 -20.47
N PRO A 62 -10.26 -0.35 -20.99
CA PRO A 62 -11.47 -0.32 -20.18
C PRO A 62 -11.32 -1.19 -18.94
N ILE A 63 -11.86 -0.75 -17.80
CA ILE A 63 -11.65 -1.41 -16.51
C ILE A 63 -12.94 -1.89 -15.84
N ALA A 64 -14.07 -1.67 -16.49
CA ALA A 64 -15.38 -2.03 -15.95
C ALA A 64 -15.54 -1.59 -14.48
N SER A 65 -16.25 -2.33 -13.69
CA SER A 65 -16.57 -2.03 -12.28
C SER A 65 -15.37 -1.94 -11.33
N VAL A 66 -14.14 -2.20 -11.79
CA VAL A 66 -12.95 -1.88 -10.98
C VAL A 66 -12.85 -0.38 -10.69
N ALA A 67 -13.43 0.48 -11.55
CA ALA A 67 -13.54 1.93 -11.34
C ALA A 67 -14.17 2.31 -9.98
N LYS A 68 -15.06 1.46 -9.43
CA LYS A 68 -15.72 1.68 -8.13
C LYS A 68 -14.76 1.71 -6.94
N VAL A 69 -13.54 1.22 -7.10
CA VAL A 69 -12.48 1.42 -6.09
C VAL A 69 -12.17 2.91 -5.92
N MET A 70 -12.12 3.67 -7.04
CA MET A 70 -11.92 5.12 -6.98
C MET A 70 -13.12 5.83 -6.37
N THR A 71 -14.33 5.40 -6.71
CA THR A 71 -15.57 5.96 -6.14
C THR A 71 -15.60 5.79 -4.61
N ALA A 72 -15.38 4.56 -4.13
CA ALA A 72 -15.31 4.31 -2.69
C ALA A 72 -14.15 5.06 -2.01
N TYR A 73 -13.00 5.14 -2.66
CA TYR A 73 -11.84 5.87 -2.13
C TYR A 73 -12.14 7.36 -1.97
N LEU A 74 -12.76 8.00 -2.97
CA LEU A 74 -13.15 9.41 -2.89
C LEU A 74 -14.16 9.65 -1.76
N THR A 75 -15.23 8.84 -1.71
CA THR A 75 -16.25 8.96 -0.65
C THR A 75 -15.61 8.88 0.74
N LEU A 76 -14.74 7.89 0.97
CA LEU A 76 -14.06 7.74 2.26
C LEU A 76 -12.99 8.79 2.56
N LEU A 77 -12.46 9.49 1.55
CA LEU A 77 -11.60 10.64 1.76
C LEU A 77 -12.41 11.89 2.19
N ALA A 78 -13.59 12.07 1.62
CA ALA A 78 -14.50 13.17 1.97
C ALA A 78 -15.18 12.91 3.32
N HIS A 79 -15.59 11.68 3.57
CA HIS A 79 -16.33 11.22 4.75
C HIS A 79 -15.64 10.00 5.39
N PRO A 80 -14.62 10.22 6.21
CA PRO A 80 -13.90 9.10 6.83
C PRO A 80 -14.77 8.32 7.82
N LEU A 81 -14.83 6.99 7.67
CA LEU A 81 -15.56 6.10 8.59
C LEU A 81 -14.61 5.42 9.57
N SER A 82 -14.92 5.56 10.85
CA SER A 82 -14.32 4.72 11.90
C SER A 82 -15.03 3.35 11.98
N ALA A 83 -14.45 2.43 12.75
CA ALA A 83 -15.05 1.11 12.98
C ALA A 83 -16.47 1.24 13.56
N GLY A 84 -17.43 0.55 12.94
CA GLY A 84 -18.84 0.54 13.38
C GLY A 84 -19.66 1.78 13.01
N GLN A 85 -19.05 2.87 12.52
CA GLN A 85 -19.79 4.05 12.09
C GLN A 85 -20.57 3.76 10.79
N GLN A 86 -21.76 4.35 10.68
CA GLN A 86 -22.63 4.25 9.50
C GLN A 86 -22.41 5.42 8.52
N GLY A 87 -21.85 6.54 8.97
CA GLY A 87 -21.65 7.74 8.17
C GLY A 87 -22.92 8.52 7.89
N PHE A 88 -22.92 9.27 6.79
CA PHE A 88 -24.12 9.99 6.32
C PHE A 88 -25.21 9.02 5.84
N ALA A 89 -26.40 9.53 5.60
CA ALA A 89 -27.51 8.74 5.05
C ALA A 89 -28.01 9.33 3.72
N LEU A 90 -28.07 8.52 2.71
CA LEU A 90 -28.73 8.79 1.43
C LEU A 90 -30.22 8.47 1.57
N THR A 91 -31.08 9.32 1.02
CA THR A 91 -32.51 9.04 0.89
C THR A 91 -32.81 8.77 -0.57
N VAL A 92 -33.31 7.57 -0.87
CA VAL A 92 -33.68 7.16 -2.24
C VAL A 92 -34.92 7.93 -2.69
N THR A 93 -34.86 8.58 -3.81
CA THR A 93 -35.96 9.32 -4.42
C THR A 93 -36.72 8.45 -5.46
N PRO A 94 -37.93 8.83 -5.90
CA PRO A 94 -38.57 8.16 -7.03
C PRO A 94 -37.73 8.19 -8.33
N ALA A 95 -36.93 9.24 -8.54
CA ALA A 95 -36.01 9.34 -9.69
C ALA A 95 -34.88 8.28 -9.61
N ASP A 96 -34.37 7.99 -8.41
CA ASP A 96 -33.35 6.95 -8.22
C ASP A 96 -33.91 5.54 -8.49
N VAL A 97 -35.16 5.30 -8.15
CA VAL A 97 -35.84 4.03 -8.50
C VAL A 97 -36.02 3.92 -10.02
N ALA A 98 -36.43 4.99 -10.70
CA ALA A 98 -36.52 4.99 -12.17
C ALA A 98 -35.15 4.77 -12.83
N GLU A 99 -34.06 5.33 -12.26
CA GLU A 99 -32.69 5.12 -12.72
C GLU A 99 -32.24 3.66 -12.48
N GLU A 100 -32.58 3.06 -11.35
CA GLU A 100 -32.30 1.64 -11.07
C GLU A 100 -32.99 0.75 -12.12
N GLN A 101 -34.28 0.99 -12.41
CA GLN A 101 -35.02 0.24 -13.43
C GLN A 101 -34.41 0.39 -14.82
N ARG A 102 -34.03 1.60 -15.21
CA ARG A 102 -33.34 1.87 -16.47
C ARG A 102 -32.02 1.09 -16.58
N ARG A 103 -31.21 1.05 -15.53
CA ARG A 103 -29.96 0.30 -15.49
C ARG A 103 -30.18 -1.21 -15.51
N SER A 104 -31.19 -1.68 -14.81
CA SER A 104 -31.59 -3.09 -14.83
C SER A 104 -31.97 -3.55 -16.24
N ALA A 105 -32.68 -2.70 -17.02
CA ALA A 105 -33.01 -2.98 -18.41
C ALA A 105 -31.80 -3.02 -19.36
N LEU A 106 -30.63 -2.53 -18.92
CA LEU A 106 -29.36 -2.58 -19.65
C LEU A 106 -28.43 -3.69 -19.11
N ASP A 107 -28.94 -4.62 -18.31
CA ASP A 107 -28.22 -5.70 -17.67
C ASP A 107 -27.03 -5.19 -16.80
N GLU A 108 -27.12 -3.95 -16.27
CA GLU A 108 -26.14 -3.44 -15.31
C GLU A 108 -26.29 -4.11 -13.94
N SER A 109 -25.18 -4.25 -13.21
CA SER A 109 -25.24 -4.63 -11.79
C SER A 109 -25.91 -3.51 -10.98
N ILE A 110 -27.02 -3.82 -10.33
CA ILE A 110 -27.79 -2.87 -9.51
C ILE A 110 -28.03 -3.42 -8.10
N LEU A 111 -28.37 -2.51 -7.17
CA LEU A 111 -29.01 -2.83 -5.91
C LEU A 111 -30.48 -2.49 -6.00
N PRO A 112 -31.43 -3.41 -5.76
CA PRO A 112 -32.84 -3.09 -5.64
C PRO A 112 -33.05 -2.03 -4.53
N VAL A 113 -33.77 -0.96 -4.86
CA VAL A 113 -34.02 0.15 -3.93
C VAL A 113 -35.50 0.55 -3.93
N ARG A 114 -35.95 1.24 -2.89
CA ARG A 114 -37.33 1.75 -2.77
C ARG A 114 -37.31 3.24 -2.45
N ALA A 115 -38.25 3.99 -3.05
CA ALA A 115 -38.44 5.40 -2.73
C ALA A 115 -38.71 5.60 -1.22
N GLY A 116 -38.02 6.53 -0.61
CA GLY A 116 -38.04 6.79 0.83
C GLY A 116 -37.09 5.92 1.66
N GLU A 117 -36.43 4.93 1.05
CA GLU A 117 -35.40 4.14 1.71
C GLU A 117 -34.23 5.03 2.13
N ARG A 118 -33.69 4.73 3.31
CA ARG A 118 -32.47 5.39 3.81
C ARG A 118 -31.33 4.36 3.80
N ILE A 119 -30.27 4.70 3.09
CA ILE A 119 -29.05 3.89 2.95
C ILE A 119 -27.93 4.67 3.63
N SER A 120 -27.29 4.12 4.64
CA SER A 120 -26.12 4.71 5.27
C SER A 120 -24.90 4.71 4.31
N GLU A 121 -23.92 5.55 4.55
CA GLU A 121 -22.68 5.56 3.78
C GLU A 121 -22.01 4.17 3.76
N ARG A 122 -21.96 3.50 4.90
CA ARG A 122 -21.41 2.13 5.00
C ARG A 122 -22.17 1.16 4.12
N GLU A 123 -23.51 1.14 4.17
CA GLU A 123 -24.35 0.28 3.33
C GLU A 123 -24.19 0.63 1.85
N ALA A 124 -24.07 1.90 1.50
CA ALA A 124 -23.80 2.34 0.13
C ALA A 124 -22.44 1.83 -0.37
N LEU A 125 -21.39 1.92 0.46
CA LEU A 125 -20.07 1.38 0.13
C LEU A 125 -20.08 -0.16 0.02
N GLN A 126 -20.83 -0.85 0.88
CA GLN A 126 -21.04 -2.30 0.78
C GLN A 126 -21.75 -2.69 -0.51
N ALA A 127 -22.84 -2.00 -0.86
CA ALA A 127 -23.56 -2.20 -2.13
C ALA A 127 -22.70 -1.90 -3.36
N LEU A 128 -21.87 -0.87 -3.28
CA LEU A 128 -20.94 -0.49 -4.35
C LEU A 128 -19.86 -1.56 -4.58
N LEU A 129 -19.26 -2.08 -3.50
CA LEU A 129 -18.06 -2.90 -3.56
C LEU A 129 -18.34 -4.39 -3.65
N LEU A 130 -19.38 -4.91 -2.98
CA LEU A 130 -19.68 -6.34 -2.93
C LEU A 130 -20.48 -6.79 -4.16
N PRO A 131 -21.78 -6.42 -4.34
CA PRO A 131 -22.56 -6.78 -5.51
C PRO A 131 -22.36 -5.83 -6.70
N SER A 132 -21.47 -4.83 -6.55
CA SER A 132 -21.09 -3.95 -7.68
C SER A 132 -22.17 -2.98 -8.17
N ALA A 133 -23.05 -2.47 -7.31
CA ALA A 133 -24.22 -1.68 -7.68
C ALA A 133 -23.86 -0.36 -8.41
N ASN A 134 -24.23 -0.23 -9.68
CA ASN A 134 -24.01 0.96 -10.51
C ASN A 134 -24.92 2.13 -10.11
N ASN A 135 -26.17 1.83 -9.77
CA ASN A 135 -27.12 2.83 -9.28
C ASN A 135 -26.63 3.47 -7.95
N VAL A 136 -25.98 2.70 -7.08
CA VAL A 136 -25.40 3.24 -5.84
C VAL A 136 -24.17 4.11 -6.13
N ALA A 137 -23.38 3.78 -7.15
CA ALA A 137 -22.31 4.68 -7.60
C ALA A 137 -22.85 6.04 -8.05
N ALA A 138 -23.99 6.05 -8.75
CA ALA A 138 -24.65 7.29 -9.14
C ALA A 138 -25.22 8.06 -7.93
N LEU A 139 -25.83 7.37 -6.95
CA LEU A 139 -26.31 7.98 -5.70
C LEU A 139 -25.17 8.65 -4.91
N LEU A 140 -24.03 7.99 -4.77
CA LEU A 140 -22.86 8.57 -4.11
C LEU A 140 -22.33 9.79 -4.87
N ALA A 141 -22.22 9.71 -6.20
CA ALA A 141 -21.81 10.85 -7.01
C ALA A 141 -22.79 12.02 -6.95
N ALA A 142 -24.10 11.75 -6.88
CA ALA A 142 -25.13 12.78 -6.71
C ALA A 142 -24.99 13.47 -5.35
N HIS A 143 -24.74 12.73 -4.29
CA HIS A 143 -24.50 13.27 -2.94
C HIS A 143 -23.28 14.20 -2.90
N GLU A 144 -22.24 13.90 -3.63
CA GLU A 144 -20.98 14.63 -3.73
C GLU A 144 -21.02 15.78 -4.77
N GLY A 145 -22.19 16.31 -5.08
CA GLY A 145 -22.34 17.48 -5.96
C GLY A 145 -22.61 17.14 -7.44
N GLY A 146 -22.96 15.90 -7.74
CA GLY A 146 -23.34 15.42 -9.06
C GLY A 146 -22.22 14.72 -9.83
N VAL A 147 -22.63 13.93 -10.83
CA VAL A 147 -21.72 13.04 -11.59
C VAL A 147 -20.55 13.79 -12.21
N THR A 148 -20.80 14.97 -12.82
CA THR A 148 -19.74 15.75 -13.47
C THR A 148 -18.66 16.21 -12.49
N ALA A 149 -19.05 16.75 -11.34
CA ALA A 149 -18.12 17.19 -10.30
C ALA A 149 -17.36 15.98 -9.70
N PHE A 150 -18.07 14.89 -9.46
CA PHE A 150 -17.48 13.66 -8.92
C PHE A 150 -16.43 13.07 -9.87
N VAL A 151 -16.73 12.93 -11.15
CA VAL A 151 -15.80 12.45 -12.18
C VAL A 151 -14.57 13.37 -12.31
N ALA A 152 -14.74 14.67 -12.22
CA ALA A 152 -13.62 15.61 -12.16
C ALA A 152 -12.73 15.33 -10.93
N GLY A 153 -13.34 15.04 -9.77
CA GLY A 153 -12.68 14.63 -8.54
C GLY A 153 -11.91 13.31 -8.69
N MET A 154 -12.51 12.30 -9.35
CA MET A 154 -11.85 11.01 -9.66
C MET A 154 -10.57 11.25 -10.48
N ASN A 155 -10.64 12.03 -11.54
CA ASN A 155 -9.49 12.32 -12.40
C ASN A 155 -8.43 13.18 -11.67
N ALA A 156 -8.83 14.14 -10.84
CA ALA A 156 -7.90 14.89 -10.00
C ALA A 156 -7.16 13.99 -9.00
N THR A 157 -7.88 13.04 -8.41
CA THR A 157 -7.31 12.06 -7.47
C THR A 157 -6.38 11.09 -8.18
N ALA A 158 -6.74 10.61 -9.37
CA ALA A 158 -5.86 9.79 -10.20
C ALA A 158 -4.51 10.49 -10.44
N ARG A 159 -4.52 11.76 -10.80
CA ARG A 159 -3.29 12.56 -10.96
C ARG A 159 -2.48 12.65 -9.67
N ARG A 160 -3.12 12.89 -8.50
CA ARG A 160 -2.42 12.94 -7.20
C ARG A 160 -1.76 11.61 -6.83
N LEU A 161 -2.38 10.50 -7.17
CA LEU A 161 -1.84 9.14 -6.95
C LEU A 161 -0.78 8.74 -8.01
N GLY A 162 -0.50 9.59 -8.99
CA GLY A 162 0.44 9.31 -10.08
C GLY A 162 -0.10 8.31 -11.11
N MET A 163 -1.43 8.17 -11.21
CA MET A 163 -2.12 7.32 -12.18
C MET A 163 -2.24 8.06 -13.53
N ARG A 164 -1.12 8.17 -14.23
CA ARG A 164 -1.00 9.03 -15.43
C ARG A 164 -1.68 8.44 -16.68
N ALA A 165 -1.95 7.14 -16.65
CA ALA A 165 -2.59 6.40 -17.73
C ALA A 165 -4.04 6.02 -17.38
N SER A 166 -4.71 6.83 -16.56
CA SER A 166 -6.09 6.60 -16.11
C SER A 166 -6.97 7.78 -16.44
N THR A 167 -8.16 7.50 -16.98
CA THR A 167 -9.22 8.47 -17.26
C THR A 167 -10.54 7.87 -16.79
N TYR A 168 -11.26 8.58 -15.95
CA TYR A 168 -12.60 8.23 -15.49
C TYR A 168 -13.61 9.13 -16.20
N THR A 169 -14.67 8.54 -16.76
CA THR A 169 -15.76 9.25 -17.42
C THR A 169 -17.11 9.02 -16.74
N ASP A 170 -17.16 8.02 -15.85
CA ASP A 170 -18.31 7.69 -15.03
C ASP A 170 -17.87 7.13 -13.65
N PRO A 171 -18.75 7.13 -12.62
CA PRO A 171 -18.41 6.65 -11.29
C PRO A 171 -18.46 5.13 -11.13
N SER A 172 -19.01 4.39 -12.09
CA SER A 172 -19.26 2.93 -12.01
C SER A 172 -18.27 2.10 -12.83
N GLY A 173 -17.70 2.68 -13.89
CA GLY A 173 -16.91 2.01 -14.91
C GLY A 173 -17.75 1.27 -15.96
N PHE A 174 -19.02 1.63 -16.08
CA PHE A 174 -19.89 1.10 -17.14
C PHE A 174 -19.51 1.67 -18.51
N GLU A 175 -19.08 2.92 -18.56
CA GLU A 175 -18.64 3.57 -19.78
C GLU A 175 -17.27 3.02 -20.24
N PRO A 176 -17.14 2.49 -21.47
CA PRO A 176 -15.86 1.95 -21.97
C PRO A 176 -14.73 2.98 -22.07
N SER A 177 -15.06 4.26 -22.02
CA SER A 177 -14.10 5.38 -21.96
C SER A 177 -13.49 5.58 -20.57
N THR A 178 -13.98 4.91 -19.53
CA THR A 178 -13.32 4.78 -18.24
C THR A 178 -12.20 3.75 -18.36
N VAL A 179 -10.99 4.24 -18.54
CA VAL A 179 -9.79 3.44 -18.87
C VAL A 179 -8.66 3.61 -17.86
N SER A 180 -7.86 2.57 -17.71
CA SER A 180 -6.68 2.58 -16.84
C SER A 180 -5.67 1.49 -17.22
N THR A 181 -4.59 1.37 -16.45
CA THR A 181 -3.63 0.26 -16.53
C THR A 181 -3.59 -0.53 -15.23
N ALA A 182 -3.12 -1.77 -15.29
CA ALA A 182 -2.95 -2.59 -14.09
C ALA A 182 -2.04 -1.93 -13.04
N LEU A 183 -1.00 -1.23 -13.48
CA LEU A 183 -0.08 -0.52 -12.58
C LEU A 183 -0.77 0.67 -11.89
N ASP A 184 -1.58 1.44 -12.60
CA ASP A 184 -2.31 2.57 -12.00
C ASP A 184 -3.38 2.07 -11.03
N GLN A 185 -4.10 1.00 -11.38
CA GLN A 185 -5.06 0.39 -10.46
C GLN A 185 -4.38 -0.21 -9.21
N LEU A 186 -3.15 -0.71 -9.32
CA LEU A 186 -2.36 -1.15 -8.16
C LEU A 186 -1.99 0.03 -7.24
N ARG A 187 -1.70 1.22 -7.79
CA ARG A 187 -1.48 2.45 -6.99
C ARG A 187 -2.73 2.84 -6.20
N LEU A 188 -3.88 2.82 -6.87
CA LEU A 188 -5.16 3.09 -6.24
C LEU A 188 -5.49 2.06 -5.16
N ALA A 189 -5.31 0.78 -5.46
CA ALA A 189 -5.55 -0.31 -4.51
C ALA A 189 -4.73 -0.13 -3.21
N ARG A 190 -3.46 0.28 -3.32
CA ARG A 190 -2.63 0.62 -2.14
C ARG A 190 -3.24 1.74 -1.31
N ALA A 191 -3.65 2.81 -1.96
CA ALA A 191 -4.24 3.95 -1.27
C ALA A 191 -5.56 3.59 -0.59
N ALA A 192 -6.43 2.85 -1.28
CA ALA A 192 -7.74 2.44 -0.77
C ALA A 192 -7.60 1.43 0.39
N MET A 193 -6.75 0.42 0.26
CA MET A 193 -6.52 -0.59 1.31
C MET A 193 -5.83 -0.02 2.56
N ALA A 194 -5.24 1.16 2.48
CA ALA A 194 -4.73 1.89 3.64
C ALA A 194 -5.85 2.53 4.50
N LEU A 195 -7.08 2.63 3.97
CA LEU A 195 -8.26 3.10 4.71
C LEU A 195 -8.91 1.92 5.43
N PRO A 196 -8.98 1.92 6.79
CA PRO A 196 -9.50 0.78 7.54
C PRO A 196 -10.94 0.39 7.18
N ALA A 197 -11.82 1.37 6.94
CA ALA A 197 -13.20 1.11 6.53
C ALA A 197 -13.27 0.40 5.18
N PHE A 198 -12.49 0.86 4.19
CA PHE A 198 -12.41 0.22 2.88
C PHE A 198 -11.93 -1.23 3.00
N ALA A 199 -10.81 -1.44 3.70
CA ALA A 199 -10.22 -2.78 3.87
C ALA A 199 -11.16 -3.75 4.60
N THR A 200 -11.98 -3.24 5.54
CA THR A 200 -12.98 -4.05 6.24
C THR A 200 -14.14 -4.43 5.31
N ILE A 201 -14.69 -3.48 4.56
CA ILE A 201 -15.84 -3.72 3.68
C ILE A 201 -15.48 -4.72 2.57
N VAL A 202 -14.33 -4.58 1.91
CA VAL A 202 -13.96 -5.50 0.81
C VAL A 202 -13.63 -6.91 1.28
N ASP A 203 -13.36 -7.13 2.57
CA ASP A 203 -13.12 -8.44 3.21
C ASP A 203 -14.43 -9.16 3.59
N GLU A 204 -15.59 -8.50 3.46
CA GLU A 204 -16.89 -9.10 3.73
C GLU A 204 -17.30 -10.05 2.59
N ARG A 205 -17.71 -11.27 2.95
CA ARG A 205 -18.21 -12.28 1.98
C ARG A 205 -19.63 -11.98 1.51
N SER A 206 -20.39 -11.33 2.35
CA SER A 206 -21.80 -10.96 2.10
C SER A 206 -22.25 -9.96 3.14
N VAL A 207 -23.35 -9.28 2.86
CA VAL A 207 -23.98 -8.32 3.77
C VAL A 207 -25.50 -8.39 3.63
N ALA A 208 -26.23 -8.07 4.70
CA ALA A 208 -27.67 -7.84 4.64
C ALA A 208 -27.91 -6.34 4.47
N LEU A 209 -28.60 -5.95 3.39
CA LEU A 209 -28.96 -4.57 3.07
C LEU A 209 -30.48 -4.39 3.16
N PRO A 210 -30.98 -3.19 3.49
CA PRO A 210 -32.38 -3.00 3.88
C PRO A 210 -33.40 -3.58 2.89
N VAL A 211 -33.48 -3.10 1.66
CA VAL A 211 -34.46 -3.57 0.66
C VAL A 211 -33.96 -4.78 -0.13
N ALA A 212 -32.67 -4.81 -0.42
CA ALA A 212 -32.06 -5.88 -1.22
C ALA A 212 -31.92 -7.22 -0.48
N GLY A 213 -32.03 -7.22 0.86
CA GLY A 213 -31.80 -8.41 1.67
C GLY A 213 -30.33 -8.84 1.68
N HIS A 214 -30.08 -10.14 1.68
CA HIS A 214 -28.73 -10.71 1.73
C HIS A 214 -28.09 -10.69 0.33
N VAL A 215 -26.97 -9.97 0.19
CA VAL A 215 -26.20 -9.87 -1.04
C VAL A 215 -24.79 -10.44 -0.85
N ALA A 216 -24.30 -11.19 -1.82
CA ALA A 216 -22.98 -11.78 -1.80
C ALA A 216 -21.93 -10.86 -2.45
N ASN A 217 -20.68 -11.01 -2.04
CA ASN A 217 -19.55 -10.42 -2.71
C ASN A 217 -19.24 -11.19 -4.02
N TYR A 218 -19.20 -10.48 -5.14
CA TYR A 218 -18.87 -11.09 -6.44
C TYR A 218 -17.41 -11.57 -6.52
N ASN A 219 -16.56 -11.12 -5.60
CA ASN A 219 -15.21 -11.67 -5.46
C ASN A 219 -15.25 -12.97 -4.63
N ALA A 220 -15.49 -14.10 -5.28
CA ALA A 220 -15.58 -15.39 -4.64
C ALA A 220 -14.27 -15.87 -3.97
N LEU A 221 -13.13 -15.21 -4.19
CA LEU A 221 -11.87 -15.52 -3.49
C LEU A 221 -11.89 -15.04 -2.04
N VAL A 222 -12.72 -14.06 -1.67
CA VAL A 222 -12.74 -13.51 -0.31
C VAL A 222 -13.01 -14.59 0.71
N GLY A 223 -12.11 -14.67 1.72
CA GLY A 223 -12.12 -15.69 2.78
C GLY A 223 -11.56 -17.05 2.36
N GLN A 224 -10.96 -17.18 1.17
CA GLN A 224 -10.24 -18.37 0.72
C GLN A 224 -8.73 -18.08 0.71
N ASP A 225 -7.90 -18.96 1.23
CA ASP A 225 -6.43 -18.91 1.15
C ASP A 225 -5.79 -17.56 1.46
N GLY A 226 -6.42 -16.76 2.33
CA GLY A 226 -5.95 -15.44 2.74
C GLY A 226 -6.35 -14.30 1.81
N TYR A 227 -7.19 -14.52 0.80
CA TYR A 227 -7.76 -13.43 -0.01
C TYR A 227 -8.76 -12.61 0.80
N VAL A 228 -8.62 -11.26 0.78
CA VAL A 228 -9.34 -10.31 1.61
C VAL A 228 -9.92 -9.13 0.81
N GLY A 229 -10.13 -9.31 -0.47
CA GLY A 229 -10.68 -8.27 -1.35
C GLY A 229 -10.12 -8.39 -2.76
N VAL A 230 -10.38 -7.46 -3.67
CA VAL A 230 -10.92 -6.10 -3.48
C VAL A 230 -12.17 -5.89 -4.36
N LYS A 231 -12.04 -5.88 -5.70
CA LYS A 231 -13.16 -5.57 -6.61
C LYS A 231 -13.05 -6.30 -7.94
N THR A 232 -14.10 -6.97 -8.30
CA THR A 232 -14.32 -7.55 -9.65
C THR A 232 -14.85 -6.49 -10.62
N GLY A 233 -14.62 -6.70 -11.90
CA GLY A 233 -15.25 -5.95 -12.98
C GLY A 233 -15.32 -6.81 -14.23
N SER A 234 -16.39 -6.67 -15.03
CA SER A 234 -16.48 -7.37 -16.30
C SER A 234 -17.51 -6.73 -17.20
N ASP A 235 -17.20 -6.62 -18.47
CA ASP A 235 -18.06 -6.34 -19.58
C ASP A 235 -17.39 -6.77 -20.89
N ALA A 236 -18.09 -6.64 -22.02
CA ALA A 236 -17.57 -7.06 -23.30
C ALA A 236 -16.31 -6.29 -23.74
N ALA A 237 -16.22 -5.01 -23.41
CA ALA A 237 -15.08 -4.15 -23.76
C ALA A 237 -13.86 -4.43 -22.86
N ALA A 238 -14.06 -4.46 -21.54
CA ALA A 238 -13.01 -4.62 -20.56
C ALA A 238 -12.51 -6.07 -20.43
N GLY A 239 -13.32 -7.08 -20.78
CA GLY A 239 -13.05 -8.45 -20.36
C GLY A 239 -13.24 -8.64 -18.85
N GLY A 240 -12.67 -9.68 -18.29
CA GLY A 240 -12.64 -9.90 -16.85
C GLY A 240 -11.53 -9.09 -16.18
N CYS A 241 -11.87 -8.39 -15.10
CA CYS A 241 -10.95 -7.56 -14.33
C CYS A 241 -11.08 -7.87 -12.84
N LEU A 242 -9.96 -7.88 -12.13
CA LEU A 242 -9.95 -8.03 -10.67
C LEU A 242 -8.79 -7.25 -10.05
N VAL A 243 -9.11 -6.41 -9.09
CA VAL A 243 -8.15 -5.96 -8.06
C VAL A 243 -8.25 -6.93 -6.90
N PHE A 244 -7.14 -7.50 -6.47
CA PHE A 244 -7.10 -8.44 -5.36
C PHE A 244 -6.14 -8.03 -4.25
N ALA A 245 -6.45 -8.47 -3.04
CA ALA A 245 -5.59 -8.40 -1.88
C ALA A 245 -5.47 -9.78 -1.24
N LYS A 246 -4.25 -10.20 -0.92
CA LYS A 246 -3.97 -11.48 -0.27
C LYS A 246 -3.08 -11.27 0.96
N ARG A 247 -3.53 -11.76 2.11
CA ARG A 247 -2.71 -11.89 3.32
C ARG A 247 -1.96 -13.20 3.29
N ALA A 248 -0.69 -13.17 3.64
CA ALA A 248 0.14 -14.35 3.79
C ALA A 248 1.00 -14.22 5.05
N THR A 249 1.54 -15.32 5.53
CA THR A 249 2.52 -15.33 6.63
C THR A 249 3.82 -15.91 6.12
N ARG A 250 4.94 -15.19 6.35
CA ARG A 250 6.29 -15.67 6.01
C ARG A 250 7.21 -15.52 7.22
N ALA A 251 7.70 -16.65 7.72
CA ALA A 251 8.54 -16.73 8.92
C ALA A 251 7.95 -15.94 10.12
N GLY A 252 6.64 -16.13 10.38
CA GLY A 252 5.90 -15.47 11.46
C GLY A 252 5.52 -14.02 11.22
N ARG A 253 5.81 -13.43 10.04
CA ARG A 253 5.45 -12.05 9.69
C ARG A 253 4.23 -12.05 8.79
N ALA A 254 3.24 -11.23 9.13
CA ALA A 254 2.11 -10.92 8.24
C ALA A 254 2.61 -10.12 7.03
N VAL A 255 2.13 -10.49 5.85
CA VAL A 255 2.47 -9.88 4.56
C VAL A 255 1.20 -9.62 3.79
N SER A 256 1.07 -8.43 3.21
CA SER A 256 -0.01 -8.07 2.30
C SER A 256 0.52 -8.00 0.87
N ILE A 257 -0.12 -8.73 -0.02
CA ILE A 257 0.14 -8.73 -1.46
C ILE A 257 -1.07 -8.09 -2.12
N LEU A 258 -0.84 -7.08 -2.93
CA LEU A 258 -1.85 -6.45 -3.77
C LEU A 258 -1.55 -6.74 -5.22
N GLY A 259 -2.59 -7.03 -5.99
CA GLY A 259 -2.42 -7.23 -7.42
C GLY A 259 -3.67 -6.86 -8.21
N VAL A 260 -3.46 -6.77 -9.51
CA VAL A 260 -4.48 -6.38 -10.50
C VAL A 260 -4.31 -7.28 -11.71
N VAL A 261 -5.41 -7.78 -12.24
CA VAL A 261 -5.52 -8.39 -13.57
C VAL A 261 -6.62 -7.67 -14.33
N LEU A 262 -6.36 -7.29 -15.58
CA LEU A 262 -7.30 -6.60 -16.47
C LEU A 262 -7.35 -7.35 -17.80
N GLY A 263 -8.50 -7.33 -18.47
CA GLY A 263 -8.64 -7.84 -19.81
C GLY A 263 -8.61 -9.36 -19.94
N GLN A 264 -9.01 -10.10 -18.92
CA GLN A 264 -9.00 -11.56 -18.95
C GLN A 264 -10.11 -12.10 -19.86
N ARG A 265 -9.79 -13.12 -20.66
CA ARG A 265 -10.66 -13.76 -21.65
C ARG A 265 -10.62 -15.28 -21.46
N GLY A 266 -11.34 -16.02 -22.29
CA GLY A 266 -11.27 -17.49 -22.32
C GLY A 266 -12.28 -18.19 -21.39
N GLY A 267 -13.49 -17.65 -21.25
CA GLY A 267 -14.60 -18.23 -20.46
C GLY A 267 -15.51 -17.15 -19.87
N PRO A 268 -16.32 -17.48 -18.88
CA PRO A 268 -17.04 -16.48 -18.11
C PRO A 268 -16.05 -15.47 -17.52
N LEU A 269 -16.28 -14.18 -17.80
CA LEU A 269 -15.25 -13.14 -17.63
C LEU A 269 -14.80 -12.96 -16.17
N VAL A 270 -15.74 -13.05 -15.22
CA VAL A 270 -15.43 -12.93 -13.79
C VAL A 270 -14.57 -14.11 -13.33
N GLU A 271 -14.95 -15.32 -13.71
CA GLU A 271 -14.22 -16.55 -13.35
C GLU A 271 -12.79 -16.55 -13.95
N ALA A 272 -12.64 -16.08 -15.19
CA ALA A 272 -11.32 -15.94 -15.82
C ALA A 272 -10.43 -14.96 -15.03
N ALA A 273 -10.99 -13.84 -14.56
CA ALA A 273 -10.28 -12.88 -13.73
C ALA A 273 -9.93 -13.46 -12.34
N LEU A 274 -10.87 -14.14 -11.68
CA LEU A 274 -10.65 -14.80 -10.39
C LEU A 274 -9.52 -15.84 -10.49
N ALA A 275 -9.59 -16.74 -11.49
CA ALA A 275 -8.58 -17.77 -11.68
C ALA A 275 -7.19 -17.20 -11.98
N SER A 276 -7.10 -16.16 -12.81
CA SER A 276 -5.82 -15.49 -13.14
C SER A 276 -5.24 -14.77 -11.93
N ALA A 277 -6.07 -14.07 -11.16
CA ALA A 277 -5.66 -13.38 -9.94
C ALA A 277 -5.20 -14.37 -8.85
N GLN A 278 -5.89 -15.50 -8.70
CA GLN A 278 -5.52 -16.55 -7.74
C GLN A 278 -4.15 -17.12 -8.07
N ARG A 279 -3.92 -17.57 -9.31
CA ARG A 279 -2.61 -18.08 -9.73
C ARG A 279 -1.49 -17.05 -9.52
N LEU A 280 -1.72 -15.79 -9.91
CA LEU A 280 -0.74 -14.71 -9.74
C LEU A 280 -0.47 -14.41 -8.26
N GLY A 281 -1.50 -14.28 -7.44
CA GLY A 281 -1.36 -14.01 -6.00
C GLY A 281 -0.67 -15.14 -5.25
N ASP A 282 -0.96 -16.41 -5.59
CA ASP A 282 -0.35 -17.59 -4.98
C ASP A 282 1.13 -17.70 -5.36
N SER A 283 1.47 -17.51 -6.65
CA SER A 283 2.86 -17.49 -7.10
C SER A 283 3.66 -16.35 -6.49
N ALA A 284 3.05 -15.17 -6.35
CA ALA A 284 3.67 -14.03 -5.67
C ALA A 284 3.94 -14.34 -4.20
N ALA A 285 2.97 -14.94 -3.50
CA ALA A 285 3.15 -15.38 -2.12
C ALA A 285 4.26 -16.44 -1.98
N ALA A 286 4.33 -17.38 -2.90
CA ALA A 286 5.36 -18.46 -2.89
C ALA A 286 6.78 -17.91 -3.13
N ALA A 287 6.92 -16.81 -3.87
CA ALA A 287 8.20 -16.18 -4.15
C ALA A 287 8.82 -15.46 -2.94
N LEU A 288 8.02 -15.13 -1.92
CA LEU A 288 8.47 -14.34 -0.77
C LEU A 288 9.30 -15.16 0.21
N ARG A 289 10.39 -14.56 0.69
CA ARG A 289 11.31 -15.13 1.69
C ARG A 289 11.62 -14.11 2.78
N VAL A 290 12.11 -14.56 3.92
CA VAL A 290 12.65 -13.69 4.97
C VAL A 290 14.11 -14.03 5.15
N GLU A 291 14.99 -13.10 4.79
CA GLU A 291 16.44 -13.29 4.84
C GLU A 291 17.10 -12.37 5.86
N SER A 292 18.25 -12.79 6.36
CA SER A 292 19.10 -11.97 7.22
C SER A 292 19.97 -11.07 6.36
N VAL A 293 19.79 -9.75 6.50
CA VAL A 293 20.57 -8.73 5.77
C VAL A 293 21.84 -8.39 6.52
N LEU A 294 21.74 -8.27 7.84
CA LEU A 294 22.86 -7.98 8.74
C LEU A 294 22.77 -8.90 9.94
N PRO A 295 23.83 -9.66 10.27
CA PRO A 295 23.89 -10.39 11.53
C PRO A 295 23.95 -9.44 12.72
N ALA A 296 23.69 -9.92 13.91
CA ALA A 296 24.03 -9.22 15.14
C ALA A 296 25.55 -9.00 15.20
N GLY A 297 25.98 -7.83 15.69
CA GLY A 297 27.40 -7.48 15.73
C GLY A 297 27.98 -7.00 14.39
N ALA A 298 27.19 -6.88 13.31
CA ALA A 298 27.68 -6.32 12.05
C ALA A 298 28.08 -4.85 12.20
N ARG A 299 29.25 -4.49 11.69
CA ARG A 299 29.76 -3.12 11.73
C ARG A 299 28.89 -2.18 10.88
N VAL A 300 28.40 -1.11 11.51
CA VAL A 300 27.51 -0.13 10.89
C VAL A 300 28.17 1.21 10.66
N LEU A 301 28.87 1.70 11.71
CA LEU A 301 29.50 3.02 11.74
C LEU A 301 30.90 2.92 12.32
N GLY A 302 31.79 3.75 11.81
CA GLY A 302 32.99 4.20 12.54
C GLY A 302 32.66 5.50 13.25
N VAL A 303 33.12 5.69 14.47
CA VAL A 303 32.97 6.92 15.23
C VAL A 303 34.35 7.36 15.67
N SER A 304 34.73 8.59 15.36
CA SER A 304 36.03 9.17 15.67
C SER A 304 35.88 10.38 16.59
N ALA A 305 36.69 10.45 17.61
CA ALA A 305 36.86 11.65 18.43
C ALA A 305 37.86 12.62 17.77
N PRO A 306 37.82 13.91 18.09
CA PRO A 306 38.73 14.92 17.55
C PRO A 306 40.20 14.64 17.79
N ASP A 307 40.55 13.93 18.87
CA ASP A 307 41.91 13.52 19.23
C ASP A 307 42.38 12.23 18.51
N GLY A 308 41.64 11.77 17.50
CA GLY A 308 41.98 10.61 16.69
C GLY A 308 41.56 9.24 17.26
N ARG A 309 41.07 9.18 18.50
CA ARG A 309 40.54 7.92 19.07
C ARG A 309 39.28 7.49 18.31
N ARG A 310 39.08 6.20 18.21
CA ARG A 310 38.00 5.62 17.39
C ARG A 310 37.27 4.51 18.13
N THR A 311 36.00 4.38 17.84
CA THR A 311 35.19 3.21 18.17
C THR A 311 34.32 2.82 16.96
N VAL A 312 33.64 1.69 17.05
CA VAL A 312 32.68 1.23 16.03
C VAL A 312 31.32 1.05 16.67
N ALA A 313 30.29 1.28 15.87
CA ALA A 313 28.95 0.87 16.23
C ALA A 313 28.56 -0.34 15.40
N VAL A 314 27.94 -1.30 16.08
CA VAL A 314 27.50 -2.59 15.51
C VAL A 314 26.00 -2.76 15.70
N THR A 315 25.39 -3.62 14.90
CA THR A 315 23.97 -3.98 15.06
C THR A 315 23.73 -4.66 16.41
N ALA A 316 22.76 -4.19 17.18
CA ALA A 316 22.36 -4.78 18.46
C ALA A 316 21.71 -6.16 18.30
N GLY A 317 21.06 -6.40 17.16
CA GLY A 317 20.44 -7.68 16.80
C GLY A 317 20.51 -7.90 15.29
N ALA A 318 20.22 -9.11 14.86
CA ALA A 318 20.13 -9.44 13.43
C ALA A 318 18.99 -8.66 12.76
N LEU A 319 19.27 -8.07 11.61
CA LEU A 319 18.28 -7.40 10.78
C LEU A 319 17.78 -8.35 9.68
N ARG A 320 16.55 -8.78 9.82
CA ARG A 320 15.87 -9.66 8.84
C ARG A 320 14.78 -8.88 8.13
N THR A 321 14.66 -9.08 6.82
CA THR A 321 13.64 -8.42 6.01
C THR A 321 12.95 -9.40 5.07
N LEU A 322 11.73 -9.02 4.66
CA LEU A 322 11.01 -9.69 3.60
C LEU A 322 11.68 -9.37 2.26
N THR A 323 11.87 -10.38 1.42
CA THR A 323 12.62 -10.26 0.17
C THR A 323 12.19 -11.31 -0.86
N TRP A 324 12.73 -11.18 -2.06
CA TRP A 324 12.73 -12.17 -3.14
C TRP A 324 14.00 -12.03 -3.98
N SER A 325 14.30 -13.02 -4.81
CA SER A 325 15.49 -13.01 -5.69
C SER A 325 15.46 -11.82 -6.65
N GLY A 326 16.57 -11.13 -6.82
CA GLY A 326 16.70 -9.95 -7.68
C GLY A 326 16.23 -8.63 -7.05
N LEU A 327 15.64 -8.65 -5.85
CA LEU A 327 15.24 -7.42 -5.15
C LEU A 327 16.46 -6.63 -4.70
N THR A 328 16.37 -5.30 -4.78
CA THR A 328 17.33 -4.37 -4.18
C THR A 328 16.61 -3.43 -3.24
N LEU A 329 17.08 -3.35 -1.99
CA LEU A 329 16.46 -2.53 -0.97
C LEU A 329 17.43 -1.43 -0.47
N PRO A 330 16.94 -0.22 -0.20
CA PRO A 330 17.75 0.84 0.39
C PRO A 330 18.11 0.50 1.84
N VAL A 331 19.35 0.78 2.20
CA VAL A 331 19.85 0.72 3.57
C VAL A 331 19.98 2.15 4.07
N ARG A 332 19.32 2.48 5.17
CA ARG A 332 19.39 3.79 5.81
C ARG A 332 20.02 3.66 7.18
N VAL A 333 20.91 4.59 7.49
CA VAL A 333 21.52 4.74 8.83
C VAL A 333 21.15 6.13 9.31
N THR A 334 20.31 6.19 10.34
CA THR A 334 19.91 7.45 10.96
C THR A 334 20.67 7.60 12.26
N ALA A 335 21.69 8.44 12.24
CA ALA A 335 22.49 8.74 13.43
C ALA A 335 21.64 9.55 14.44
N ARG A 336 21.90 9.32 15.72
CA ARG A 336 21.41 10.16 16.81
C ARG A 336 22.48 11.19 17.15
N ALA A 337 22.09 12.37 17.61
CA ALA A 337 23.01 13.32 18.20
C ALA A 337 23.76 12.61 19.33
N THR A 338 25.09 12.60 19.25
CA THR A 338 25.94 11.91 20.22
C THR A 338 26.56 12.92 21.15
N ALA A 339 26.59 12.58 22.43
CA ALA A 339 27.44 13.28 23.39
C ALA A 339 28.93 13.12 23.01
N SER A 340 29.78 13.99 23.50
CA SER A 340 31.24 13.93 23.30
C SER A 340 31.91 12.65 23.86
N THR A 341 31.17 11.87 24.62
CA THR A 341 31.59 10.60 25.22
C THR A 341 30.54 9.52 24.92
N LEU A 342 30.98 8.29 24.67
CA LEU A 342 30.13 7.14 24.43
C LEU A 342 30.48 6.01 25.42
N ARG A 343 29.44 5.32 25.88
CA ARG A 343 29.57 4.10 26.71
C ARG A 343 29.38 2.86 25.84
N THR A 344 29.96 1.74 26.23
CA THR A 344 29.68 0.44 25.61
C THR A 344 28.19 0.17 25.60
N GLY A 345 27.63 -0.33 24.49
CA GLY A 345 26.21 -0.62 24.32
C GLY A 345 25.33 0.62 24.11
N GLN A 346 25.87 1.83 24.09
CA GLN A 346 25.09 3.04 23.87
C GLN A 346 24.56 3.07 22.43
N ARG A 347 23.25 3.29 22.28
CA ARG A 347 22.61 3.44 20.95
C ARG A 347 23.03 4.77 20.32
N VAL A 348 23.65 4.70 19.16
CA VAL A 348 24.16 5.87 18.41
C VAL A 348 23.47 6.06 17.07
N ALA A 349 22.80 5.02 16.55
CA ALA A 349 22.04 5.11 15.31
C ALA A 349 20.90 4.08 15.27
N THR A 350 20.06 4.23 14.26
CA THR A 350 19.13 3.18 13.80
C THR A 350 19.54 2.79 12.39
N VAL A 351 19.63 1.50 12.13
CA VAL A 351 19.81 0.94 10.79
C VAL A 351 18.50 0.39 10.32
N SER A 352 18.07 0.76 9.12
CA SER A 352 16.85 0.23 8.51
C SER A 352 17.08 -0.21 7.07
N VAL A 353 16.35 -1.25 6.65
CA VAL A 353 16.39 -1.80 5.29
C VAL A 353 14.96 -1.96 4.80
N GLY A 354 14.68 -1.46 3.61
CA GLY A 354 13.39 -1.57 2.96
C GLY A 354 12.75 -0.25 2.59
N GLY A 355 11.50 -0.34 2.10
CA GLY A 355 10.69 0.77 1.62
C GLY A 355 9.96 1.54 2.72
N SER A 356 8.62 1.67 2.58
CA SER A 356 7.78 2.45 3.50
C SER A 356 7.59 1.82 4.88
N MET A 357 7.72 0.50 5.00
CA MET A 357 7.71 -0.23 6.29
C MET A 357 9.03 -0.99 6.49
N PRO A 358 10.14 -0.29 6.77
CA PRO A 358 11.45 -0.90 6.82
C PRO A 358 11.63 -1.79 8.05
N ALA A 359 12.35 -2.89 7.89
CA ALA A 359 12.93 -3.60 9.03
C ALA A 359 14.04 -2.74 9.64
N ALA A 360 14.13 -2.67 10.96
CA ALA A 360 15.11 -1.84 11.64
C ALA A 360 15.72 -2.50 12.87
N THR A 361 16.97 -2.15 13.18
CA THR A 361 17.68 -2.50 14.41
C THR A 361 18.47 -1.32 14.94
N ALA A 362 18.81 -1.34 16.23
CA ALA A 362 19.69 -0.33 16.82
C ALA A 362 21.16 -0.59 16.41
N ALA A 363 21.93 0.48 16.23
CA ALA A 363 23.37 0.44 16.20
C ALA A 363 23.90 0.93 17.55
N VAL A 364 24.68 0.08 18.21
CA VAL A 364 25.24 0.33 19.54
C VAL A 364 26.77 0.34 19.50
N THR A 365 27.38 1.12 20.34
CA THR A 365 28.85 1.18 20.45
C THR A 365 29.40 -0.13 20.98
N LEU A 366 30.46 -0.63 20.34
CA LEU A 366 31.16 -1.85 20.77
C LEU A 366 32.06 -1.58 21.96
N HIS A 367 32.78 -0.45 21.93
CA HIS A 367 33.71 -0.02 23.00
C HIS A 367 33.39 1.41 23.41
N PRO A 368 33.74 1.81 24.66
CA PRO A 368 33.53 3.17 25.10
C PRO A 368 34.46 4.12 24.34
N LEU A 369 34.01 5.36 24.16
CA LEU A 369 34.82 6.44 23.61
C LEU A 369 34.76 7.64 24.57
N ALA A 370 35.83 7.90 25.27
CA ALA A 370 35.94 9.08 26.12
C ALA A 370 36.11 10.36 25.27
N GLY A 371 35.74 11.50 25.80
CA GLY A 371 36.00 12.80 25.17
C GLY A 371 37.50 13.13 25.12
N PRO A 372 37.90 14.17 24.35
CA PRO A 372 39.31 14.58 24.26
C PRO A 372 39.92 14.87 25.62
N SER A 373 41.17 14.46 25.79
CA SER A 373 41.90 14.71 27.01
C SER A 373 42.08 16.21 27.29
N LEU A 374 42.33 16.58 28.55
CA LEU A 374 42.57 17.97 28.91
C LEU A 374 43.79 18.54 28.13
N GLY A 375 44.87 17.75 27.98
CA GLY A 375 46.05 18.15 27.21
C GLY A 375 45.75 18.45 25.74
N TRP A 376 44.93 17.60 25.08
CA TRP A 376 44.49 17.86 23.71
C TRP A 376 43.63 19.13 23.61
N ARG A 377 42.72 19.34 24.56
CA ARG A 377 41.88 20.55 24.61
C ARG A 377 42.68 21.82 24.81
N LEU A 378 43.72 21.76 25.64
CA LEU A 378 44.64 22.88 25.85
C LEU A 378 45.45 23.24 24.59
N SER A 379 45.83 22.26 23.77
CA SER A 379 46.63 22.49 22.57
C SER A 379 45.80 22.82 21.29
N HIS A 380 44.50 22.58 21.27
CA HIS A 380 43.66 22.70 20.05
C HIS A 380 42.43 23.61 20.21
N LEU A 381 42.13 24.10 21.40
CA LEU A 381 40.98 24.97 21.67
C LEU A 381 41.39 26.34 22.25
N LEU A 382 42.68 26.59 22.31
CA LEU A 382 43.29 27.88 22.57
C LEU A 382 43.65 28.57 21.26
#